data_b6ae5997d5ea263cf123e4925ec31b9e
#
_entry.id   b6ae5997d5ea263cf123e4925ec31b9e
#
_cell.length_a   1.000
_cell.length_b   1.000
_cell.length_c   1.000
_cell.angle_alpha   90.00
_cell.angle_beta   90.00
_cell.angle_gamma   90.00
#
_symmetry.space_group_name_H-M   'P 1'
#
loop_
_entity.id
_entity.type
_entity.pdbx_description
1 polymer ?
#
loop_
_entity_poly.entity_id
_entity_poly.type
_entity_poly.pdbx_seq_one_letter_code
_entity_poly.pdbx_strand_id
1 'polypeptide(L)'
;RDSRSLKEQWQQEIRTAMGLQIHGYPNLFTTGAPLAPSAALCNMTTCLQQQVDWITGCIEFAAEHGKHVVEASKAFEDNWVQHHDETAAKTLVVKTDSWYMGSNVDGKPRRLLSYIGGAGDYHRRCAEIAAQGYPGFEMA
;
A
#
# COMPACT_ATOMS: atom_id res chain seq x y z
N ARG A 1 -11.47 1.14 -14.57
CA ARG A 1 -12.56 0.50 -15.32
C ARG A 1 -13.86 1.29 -15.25
N ASP A 2 -14.22 1.89 -14.13
CA ASP A 2 -15.53 2.54 -13.93
C ASP A 2 -15.48 4.07 -13.95
N SER A 3 -14.49 4.66 -14.63
CA SER A 3 -14.28 6.12 -14.74
C SER A 3 -14.22 6.87 -13.40
N ARG A 4 -14.07 6.15 -12.28
CA ARG A 4 -13.95 6.72 -10.96
C ARG A 4 -12.53 7.23 -10.73
N SER A 5 -12.39 8.49 -10.33
CA SER A 5 -11.07 9.04 -10.04
C SER A 5 -10.55 8.54 -8.68
N LEU A 6 -9.23 8.37 -8.56
CA LEU A 6 -8.59 8.03 -7.30
C LEU A 6 -8.90 9.06 -6.20
N LYS A 7 -9.03 10.34 -6.59
CA LYS A 7 -9.43 11.42 -5.69
C LYS A 7 -10.79 11.16 -5.07
N GLU A 8 -11.78 10.77 -5.86
CA GLU A 8 -13.14 10.48 -5.37
C GLU A 8 -13.15 9.25 -4.45
N GLN A 9 -12.38 8.22 -4.79
CA GLN A 9 -12.25 7.03 -3.97
C GLN A 9 -11.61 7.38 -2.61
N TRP A 10 -10.52 8.13 -2.60
CA TRP A 10 -9.80 8.49 -1.38
C TRP A 10 -10.47 9.61 -0.56
N GLN A 11 -11.46 10.32 -1.12
CA GLN A 11 -12.36 11.16 -0.33
C GLN A 11 -13.28 10.34 0.57
N GLN A 12 -13.63 9.12 0.16
CA GLN A 12 -14.46 8.22 0.97
C GLN A 12 -13.63 7.42 1.95
N GLU A 13 -12.56 6.78 1.47
CA GLU A 13 -11.66 5.97 2.28
C GLU A 13 -10.28 5.88 1.60
N ILE A 14 -9.22 6.13 2.37
CA ILE A 14 -7.84 5.94 1.89
C ILE A 14 -7.49 4.46 2.02
N ARG A 15 -7.35 3.79 0.88
CA ARG A 15 -7.07 2.36 0.77
C ARG A 15 -5.95 2.11 -0.21
N THR A 16 -5.08 1.17 0.11
CA THR A 16 -4.03 0.67 -0.79
C THR A 16 -3.72 -0.79 -0.46
N ALA A 17 -3.22 -1.50 -1.44
CA ALA A 17 -2.58 -2.79 -1.26
C ALA A 17 -1.09 -2.56 -0.94
N MET A 18 -0.72 -2.55 0.34
CA MET A 18 0.64 -2.32 0.86
C MET A 18 1.26 -0.95 0.52
N GLY A 19 0.46 0.03 0.07
CA GLY A 19 1.00 1.28 -0.47
C GLY A 19 1.70 1.13 -1.82
N LEU A 20 1.55 -0.02 -2.48
CA LEU A 20 2.20 -0.35 -3.75
C LEU A 20 1.23 -0.34 -4.93
N GLN A 21 -0.03 -0.67 -4.69
CA GLN A 21 -1.10 -0.65 -5.69
C GLN A 21 -2.46 -0.32 -5.06
N ILE A 22 -3.43 -0.02 -5.88
CA ILE A 22 -4.81 0.27 -5.47
C ILE A 22 -5.75 -0.61 -6.30
N HIS A 23 -6.66 -1.34 -5.65
CA HIS A 23 -7.68 -2.12 -6.34
C HIS A 23 -8.57 -1.22 -7.23
N GLY A 24 -8.87 -1.66 -8.44
CA GLY A 24 -9.62 -0.90 -9.44
C GLY A 24 -8.75 -0.06 -10.38
N TYR A 25 -7.43 -0.02 -10.15
CA TYR A 25 -6.48 0.74 -10.98
C TYR A 25 -5.36 -0.17 -11.49
N PRO A 26 -5.64 -1.00 -12.50
CA PRO A 26 -4.65 -1.91 -13.07
C PRO A 26 -3.43 -1.16 -13.60
N ASN A 27 -2.25 -1.74 -13.40
CA ASN A 27 -0.95 -1.20 -13.78
C ASN A 27 -0.58 0.15 -13.12
N LEU A 28 -1.34 0.62 -12.13
CA LEU A 28 -0.98 1.79 -11.34
C LEU A 28 -0.21 1.35 -10.10
N PHE A 29 1.10 1.43 -10.16
CA PHE A 29 1.97 1.25 -9.00
C PHE A 29 2.27 2.58 -8.32
N THR A 30 2.45 2.54 -7.00
CA THR A 30 2.74 3.71 -6.18
C THR A 30 3.93 3.45 -5.25
N THR A 31 4.68 4.51 -4.93
CA THR A 31 5.75 4.47 -3.93
C THR A 31 5.54 5.58 -2.91
N GLY A 32 5.86 5.31 -1.65
CA GLY A 32 5.64 6.29 -0.57
C GLY A 32 4.16 6.68 -0.38
N ALA A 33 3.25 5.85 -0.89
CA ALA A 33 1.82 6.08 -0.79
C ALA A 33 1.27 5.74 0.61
N PRO A 34 0.04 6.16 0.94
CA PRO A 34 -0.59 5.79 2.19
C PRO A 34 -0.54 4.28 2.45
N LEU A 35 -0.41 3.90 3.71
CA LEU A 35 -0.32 2.53 4.23
C LEU A 35 0.99 1.78 3.87
N ALA A 36 1.98 2.47 3.31
CA ALA A 36 3.36 2.03 3.24
C ALA A 36 4.18 2.62 4.40
N PRO A 37 5.37 2.08 4.73
CA PRO A 37 6.30 2.73 5.64
C PRO A 37 6.68 4.13 5.16
N SER A 38 6.80 5.07 6.09
CA SER A 38 7.20 6.44 5.81
C SER A 38 8.35 6.88 6.71
N ALA A 39 8.78 8.14 6.55
CA ALA A 39 9.86 8.75 7.30
C ALA A 39 9.70 8.65 8.84
N ALA A 40 8.51 8.33 9.35
CA ALA A 40 8.30 8.14 10.78
C ALA A 40 9.07 6.93 11.35
N LEU A 41 9.27 5.87 10.57
CA LEU A 41 9.84 4.61 11.03
C LEU A 41 10.91 4.03 10.11
N CYS A 42 11.28 4.72 9.03
CA CYS A 42 12.36 4.27 8.17
C CYS A 42 13.10 5.43 7.50
N ASN A 43 14.34 5.14 7.05
CA ASN A 43 14.98 6.04 6.10
C ASN A 43 14.20 6.01 4.80
N MET A 44 13.66 7.15 4.39
CA MET A 44 12.72 7.24 3.28
C MET A 44 13.34 6.75 1.97
N THR A 45 14.61 7.10 1.71
CA THR A 45 15.32 6.66 0.51
C THR A 45 15.43 5.12 0.44
N THR A 46 15.78 4.48 1.56
CA THR A 46 15.88 3.03 1.64
C THR A 46 14.52 2.35 1.45
N CYS A 47 13.46 2.90 2.05
CA CYS A 47 12.12 2.35 1.90
C CYS A 47 11.58 2.52 0.48
N LEU A 48 11.84 3.64 -0.18
CA LEU A 48 11.45 3.85 -1.57
C LEU A 48 12.22 2.92 -2.52
N GLN A 49 13.53 2.74 -2.30
CA GLN A 49 14.33 1.80 -3.09
C GLN A 49 13.75 0.38 -3.01
N GLN A 50 13.46 -0.09 -1.81
CA GLN A 50 12.86 -1.42 -1.62
C GLN A 50 11.51 -1.56 -2.34
N GLN A 51 10.68 -0.52 -2.29
CA GLN A 51 9.38 -0.52 -2.99
C GLN A 51 9.57 -0.56 -4.52
N VAL A 52 10.51 0.22 -5.05
CA VAL A 52 10.83 0.23 -6.48
C VAL A 52 11.36 -1.14 -6.92
N ASP A 53 12.29 -1.73 -6.17
CA ASP A 53 12.85 -3.05 -6.47
C ASP A 53 11.75 -4.13 -6.49
N TRP A 54 10.83 -4.09 -5.52
CA TRP A 54 9.70 -5.02 -5.48
C TRP A 54 8.75 -4.82 -6.68
N ILE A 55 8.41 -3.58 -7.02
CA ILE A 55 7.56 -3.25 -8.18
C ILE A 55 8.21 -3.72 -9.47
N THR A 56 9.51 -3.47 -9.63
CA THR A 56 10.28 -3.92 -10.80
C THR A 56 10.22 -5.44 -10.93
N GLY A 57 10.49 -6.18 -9.86
CA GLY A 57 10.39 -7.63 -9.84
C GLY A 57 8.98 -8.15 -10.16
N CYS A 58 7.94 -7.44 -9.70
CA CYS A 58 6.55 -7.79 -10.02
C CYS A 58 6.24 -7.61 -11.52
N ILE A 59 6.72 -6.53 -12.11
CA ILE A 59 6.56 -6.26 -13.56
C ILE A 59 7.33 -7.27 -14.39
N GLU A 60 8.57 -7.59 -14.00
CA GLU A 60 9.39 -8.61 -14.66
C GLU A 60 8.73 -9.97 -14.60
N PHE A 61 8.26 -10.38 -13.42
CA PHE A 61 7.52 -11.63 -13.24
C PHE A 61 6.28 -11.71 -14.14
N ALA A 62 5.48 -10.64 -14.20
CA ALA A 62 4.32 -10.58 -15.09
C ALA A 62 4.73 -10.73 -16.56
N ALA A 63 5.76 -10.01 -17.01
CA ALA A 63 6.25 -10.07 -18.38
C ALA A 63 6.79 -11.47 -18.76
N GLU A 64 7.54 -12.13 -17.88
CA GLU A 64 8.04 -13.49 -18.06
C GLU A 64 6.91 -14.53 -18.22
N HIS A 65 5.76 -14.26 -17.62
CA HIS A 65 4.56 -15.11 -17.72
C HIS A 65 3.59 -14.66 -18.84
N GLY A 66 4.01 -13.75 -19.71
CA GLY A 66 3.18 -13.24 -20.80
C GLY A 66 1.99 -12.42 -20.35
N LYS A 67 2.09 -11.80 -19.17
CA LYS A 67 1.04 -10.97 -18.56
C LYS A 67 1.32 -9.49 -18.80
N HIS A 68 0.28 -8.73 -19.10
CA HIS A 68 0.36 -7.30 -19.42
C HIS A 68 -0.45 -6.43 -18.46
N VAL A 69 -1.23 -7.05 -17.59
CA VAL A 69 -2.04 -6.38 -16.58
C VAL A 69 -1.70 -6.96 -15.22
N VAL A 70 -1.46 -6.08 -14.26
CA VAL A 70 -1.28 -6.43 -12.85
C VAL A 70 -2.22 -5.57 -12.03
N GLU A 71 -3.06 -6.18 -11.23
CA GLU A 71 -4.01 -5.49 -10.37
C GLU A 71 -4.11 -6.16 -9.01
N ALA A 72 -4.00 -5.40 -7.94
CA ALA A 72 -4.26 -5.91 -6.60
C ALA A 72 -5.71 -6.35 -6.47
N SER A 73 -5.96 -7.57 -6.01
CA SER A 73 -7.31 -8.04 -5.75
C SER A 73 -7.94 -7.25 -4.59
N LYS A 74 -9.26 -7.11 -4.63
CA LYS A 74 -9.98 -6.45 -3.53
C LYS A 74 -9.73 -7.13 -2.18
N ALA A 75 -9.72 -8.44 -2.16
CA ALA A 75 -9.47 -9.21 -0.93
C ALA A 75 -8.08 -8.96 -0.35
N PHE A 76 -7.07 -8.83 -1.19
CA PHE A 76 -5.71 -8.52 -0.74
C PHE A 76 -5.62 -7.09 -0.17
N GLU A 77 -6.23 -6.11 -0.84
CA GLU A 77 -6.30 -4.74 -0.33
C GLU A 77 -7.06 -4.68 1.00
N ASP A 78 -8.22 -5.34 1.11
CA ASP A 78 -9.01 -5.40 2.35
C ASP A 78 -8.20 -6.00 3.52
N ASN A 79 -7.49 -7.10 3.28
CA ASN A 79 -6.64 -7.75 4.28
C ASN A 79 -5.48 -6.85 4.73
N TRP A 80 -4.87 -6.13 3.80
CA TRP A 80 -3.81 -5.18 4.14
C TRP A 80 -4.33 -4.01 4.97
N VAL A 81 -5.46 -3.43 4.58
CA VAL A 81 -6.10 -2.33 5.32
C VAL A 81 -6.43 -2.77 6.74
N GLN A 82 -7.03 -3.95 6.91
CA GLN A 82 -7.34 -4.50 8.23
C GLN A 82 -6.08 -4.70 9.07
N HIS A 83 -5.05 -5.33 8.53
CA HIS A 83 -3.77 -5.54 9.21
C HIS A 83 -3.12 -4.21 9.62
N HIS A 84 -3.15 -3.22 8.74
CA HIS A 84 -2.64 -1.88 9.01
C HIS A 84 -3.37 -1.22 10.18
N ASP A 85 -4.71 -1.22 10.15
CA ASP A 85 -5.53 -0.60 11.18
C ASP A 85 -5.38 -1.31 12.55
N GLU A 86 -5.33 -2.64 12.57
CA GLU A 86 -5.08 -3.43 13.78
C GLU A 86 -3.68 -3.15 14.37
N THR A 87 -2.68 -2.97 13.52
CA THR A 87 -1.32 -2.62 13.93
C THR A 87 -1.27 -1.20 14.49
N ALA A 88 -1.91 -0.25 13.81
CA ALA A 88 -2.01 1.13 14.24
C ALA A 88 -2.73 1.27 15.60
N ALA A 89 -3.81 0.52 15.81
CA ALA A 89 -4.61 0.56 17.04
C ALA A 89 -3.83 0.19 18.31
N LYS A 90 -2.71 -0.54 18.16
CA LYS A 90 -1.81 -0.90 19.27
C LYS A 90 -0.92 0.26 19.71
N THR A 91 -0.97 1.40 19.04
CA THR A 91 -0.10 2.55 19.29
C THR A 91 -0.88 3.76 19.78
N LEU A 92 -0.19 4.70 20.41
CA LEU A 92 -0.80 5.96 20.85
C LEU A 92 -0.99 6.95 19.71
N VAL A 93 -0.37 6.75 18.56
CA VAL A 93 -0.42 7.68 17.41
C VAL A 93 -1.84 7.91 16.92
N VAL A 94 -2.68 6.87 16.94
CA VAL A 94 -4.09 6.96 16.52
C VAL A 94 -4.93 7.89 17.42
N LYS A 95 -4.43 8.23 18.62
CA LYS A 95 -5.10 9.13 19.57
C LYS A 95 -4.67 10.58 19.40
N THR A 96 -3.72 10.86 18.51
CA THR A 96 -3.18 12.21 18.29
C THR A 96 -3.87 12.90 17.12
N ASP A 97 -3.99 14.22 17.19
CA ASP A 97 -4.35 15.05 16.05
C ASP A 97 -3.07 15.45 15.32
N SER A 98 -2.71 14.64 14.36
CA SER A 98 -1.48 14.76 13.60
C SER A 98 -1.78 14.64 12.11
N TRP A 99 -0.98 15.29 11.28
CA TRP A 99 -1.07 15.13 9.82
C TRP A 99 -0.88 13.67 9.37
N TYR A 100 -0.19 12.84 10.17
CA TYR A 100 -0.11 11.39 9.96
C TYR A 100 -1.48 10.70 10.02
N MET A 101 -2.45 11.30 10.69
CA MET A 101 -3.84 10.82 10.75
C MET A 101 -4.74 11.46 9.68
N GLY A 102 -4.17 12.27 8.78
CA GLY A 102 -4.94 13.02 7.79
C GLY A 102 -5.79 14.14 8.37
N SER A 103 -5.59 14.53 9.63
CA SER A 103 -6.40 15.53 10.33
C SER A 103 -6.11 16.97 9.91
N ASN A 104 -5.09 17.20 9.08
CA ASN A 104 -4.73 18.52 8.55
C ASN A 104 -5.55 18.97 7.34
N VAL A 105 -6.50 18.15 6.88
CA VAL A 105 -7.38 18.47 5.76
C VAL A 105 -8.81 18.18 6.17
N ASP A 106 -9.63 19.22 6.21
CA ASP A 106 -11.04 19.10 6.56
C ASP A 106 -11.81 18.16 5.61
N GLY A 107 -12.65 17.31 6.19
CA GLY A 107 -13.48 16.37 5.44
C GLY A 107 -12.76 15.11 4.94
N LYS A 108 -11.46 14.93 5.22
CA LYS A 108 -10.77 13.67 4.93
C LYS A 108 -11.08 12.59 5.96
N PRO A 109 -11.21 11.32 5.52
CA PRO A 109 -11.30 10.19 6.44
C PRO A 109 -10.07 10.12 7.33
N ARG A 110 -10.27 9.92 8.64
CA ARG A 110 -9.20 9.79 9.61
C ARG A 110 -8.65 8.36 9.58
N ARG A 111 -7.41 8.20 9.15
CA ARG A 111 -6.66 6.95 9.19
C ARG A 111 -5.18 7.27 9.34
N LEU A 112 -4.43 6.41 10.05
CA LEU A 112 -2.98 6.52 10.06
C LEU A 112 -2.44 6.28 8.64
N LEU A 113 -1.72 7.25 8.09
CA LEU A 113 -1.26 7.20 6.69
C LEU A 113 0.04 6.41 6.51
N SER A 114 0.79 6.19 7.59
CA SER A 114 2.05 5.44 7.56
C SER A 114 1.89 4.07 8.18
N TYR A 115 2.44 3.03 7.53
CA TYR A 115 2.53 1.71 8.15
C TYR A 115 3.48 1.73 9.35
N ILE A 116 2.98 1.36 10.52
CA ILE A 116 3.70 1.47 11.79
C ILE A 116 4.21 0.13 12.32
N GLY A 117 4.02 -0.97 11.60
CA GLY A 117 4.53 -2.29 11.94
C GLY A 117 6.05 -2.46 11.79
N GLY A 118 6.72 -1.41 11.29
CA GLY A 118 8.17 -1.37 11.09
C GLY A 118 8.60 -1.80 9.67
N ALA A 119 9.70 -1.20 9.21
CA ALA A 119 10.25 -1.46 7.89
C ALA A 119 10.66 -2.93 7.70
N GLY A 120 11.22 -3.57 8.74
CA GLY A 120 11.63 -4.97 8.69
C GLY A 120 10.46 -5.94 8.46
N ASP A 121 9.34 -5.75 9.15
CA ASP A 121 8.13 -6.55 8.92
C ASP A 121 7.56 -6.32 7.51
N TYR A 122 7.51 -5.08 7.08
CA TYR A 122 7.05 -4.74 5.73
C TYR A 122 7.91 -5.39 4.65
N HIS A 123 9.24 -5.29 4.75
CA HIS A 123 10.18 -5.91 3.81
C HIS A 123 10.03 -7.43 3.76
N ARG A 124 9.89 -8.09 4.92
CA ARG A 124 9.66 -9.52 5.01
C ARG A 124 8.38 -9.93 4.28
N ARG A 125 7.27 -9.23 4.50
CA ARG A 125 5.99 -9.49 3.82
C ARG A 125 6.11 -9.30 2.31
N CYS A 126 6.75 -8.24 1.86
CA CYS A 126 7.02 -8.01 0.45
C CYS A 126 7.84 -9.16 -0.18
N ALA A 127 8.88 -9.62 0.51
CA ALA A 127 9.72 -10.71 0.04
C ALA A 127 8.96 -12.05 -0.02
N GLU A 128 8.13 -12.34 0.98
CA GLU A 128 7.28 -13.54 1.01
C GLU A 128 6.29 -13.57 -0.16
N ILE A 129 5.64 -12.44 -0.45
CA ILE A 129 4.71 -12.30 -1.58
C ILE A 129 5.44 -12.51 -2.91
N ALA A 130 6.60 -11.90 -3.10
CA ALA A 130 7.39 -12.08 -4.32
C ALA A 130 7.85 -13.54 -4.50
N ALA A 131 8.34 -14.18 -3.43
CA ALA A 131 8.79 -15.57 -3.46
C ALA A 131 7.68 -16.58 -3.79
N GLN A 132 6.43 -16.23 -3.54
CA GLN A 132 5.25 -17.05 -3.82
C GLN A 132 4.59 -16.74 -5.17
N GLY A 133 5.19 -15.89 -6.00
CA GLY A 133 4.65 -15.50 -7.30
C GLY A 133 3.53 -14.48 -7.23
N TYR A 134 3.63 -13.54 -6.30
CA TYR A 134 2.73 -12.40 -6.11
C TYR A 134 1.26 -12.77 -5.85
N PRO A 135 0.97 -13.68 -4.89
CA PRO A 135 -0.41 -13.96 -4.52
C PRO A 135 -1.13 -12.69 -4.06
N GLY A 136 -2.39 -12.55 -4.46
CA GLY A 136 -3.18 -11.34 -4.20
C GLY A 136 -3.09 -10.29 -5.30
N PHE A 137 -2.24 -10.50 -6.31
CA PHE A 137 -2.20 -9.70 -7.54
C PHE A 137 -2.75 -10.51 -8.71
N GLU A 138 -3.83 -10.04 -9.29
CA GLU A 138 -4.42 -10.63 -10.49
C GLU A 138 -3.60 -10.21 -11.71
N MET A 139 -3.21 -11.17 -12.53
CA MET A 139 -2.37 -10.93 -13.71
C MET A 139 -3.04 -11.48 -14.97
N ALA A 140 -3.17 -10.66 -16.01
CA ALA A 140 -3.79 -10.98 -17.28
C ALA A 140 -2.95 -10.52 -18.49
#